data_6d6fd678a2c0813a2ca30abf7937dc2e
#
_entry.id   6d6fd678a2c0813a2ca30abf7937dc2e
#
_cell.length_a   1.000
_cell.length_b   1.000
_cell.length_c   1.000
_cell.angle_alpha   90.00
_cell.angle_beta   90.00
_cell.angle_gamma   90.00
#
_symmetry.space_group_name_H-M   'P 1'
#
loop_
_entity.id
_entity.type
_entity.pdbx_description
1 polymer ?
#
loop_
_entity_poly.entity_id
_entity_poly.type
_entity_poly.pdbx_seq_one_letter_code
_entity_poly.pdbx_strand_id
1 'polypeptide(L)'
;MLRLKIFVLLFYLIINTEAIADETGILTGLPIPRYVSLKSNEIKIRIGPGKKYQTSHVYECINYPVKIIAEFDNWRKIEDINETQGWVHQSLLSGTRYVIVTDNEFLIRKDLLSKLSDNQSLIFKAPDENSPPILKVEFGVLAKIMKCEEFWCKVIIQNYKGWIRKANIWGVK
;
A
#
# COMPACT_ATOMS: atom_id res chain seq x y z
N MET A 1 7.09 -8.69 -55.52
CA MET A 1 7.23 -7.51 -54.65
C MET A 1 6.26 -7.50 -53.46
N LEU A 2 5.13 -8.19 -53.50
CA LEU A 2 4.13 -8.20 -52.38
C LEU A 2 4.56 -9.03 -51.15
N ARG A 3 5.30 -10.12 -51.38
CA ARG A 3 5.74 -10.99 -50.29
C ARG A 3 6.86 -10.44 -49.38
N LEU A 4 7.63 -9.49 -49.86
CA LEU A 4 8.69 -8.84 -49.08
C LEU A 4 8.11 -7.76 -48.12
N LYS A 5 6.99 -7.15 -48.45
CA LYS A 5 6.35 -6.14 -47.58
C LYS A 5 5.65 -6.75 -46.36
N ILE A 6 5.21 -8.01 -46.47
CA ILE A 6 4.57 -8.74 -45.34
C ILE A 6 5.60 -9.12 -44.28
N PHE A 7 6.85 -9.44 -44.67
CA PHE A 7 7.88 -9.78 -43.70
C PHE A 7 8.39 -8.59 -42.89
N VAL A 8 8.38 -7.40 -43.43
CA VAL A 8 8.75 -6.16 -42.72
C VAL A 8 7.71 -5.74 -41.70
N LEU A 9 6.42 -6.00 -41.98
CA LEU A 9 5.32 -5.66 -41.04
C LEU A 9 5.27 -6.62 -39.83
N LEU A 10 5.69 -7.88 -39.99
CA LEU A 10 5.77 -8.85 -38.92
C LEU A 10 6.94 -8.63 -37.95
N PHE A 11 7.95 -7.89 -38.37
CA PHE A 11 9.11 -7.57 -37.53
C PHE A 11 8.87 -6.35 -36.61
N TYR A 12 7.85 -5.55 -36.88
CA TYR A 12 7.50 -4.37 -36.05
C TYR A 12 6.58 -4.69 -34.85
N LEU A 13 6.16 -5.94 -34.71
CA LEU A 13 5.37 -6.45 -33.60
C LEU A 13 6.22 -7.11 -32.51
N ILE A 14 7.50 -6.77 -32.43
CA ILE A 14 8.31 -7.06 -31.24
C ILE A 14 7.87 -6.06 -30.17
N ILE A 15 6.87 -6.47 -29.46
CA ILE A 15 6.31 -5.91 -28.25
C ILE A 15 7.47 -5.52 -27.34
N ASN A 16 7.66 -4.23 -27.12
CA ASN A 16 8.43 -3.74 -26.00
C ASN A 16 7.68 -4.14 -24.71
N THR A 17 7.85 -5.36 -24.24
CA THR A 17 7.59 -5.72 -22.86
C THR A 17 8.67 -5.02 -22.05
N GLU A 18 8.37 -3.80 -21.61
CA GLU A 18 9.15 -3.21 -20.54
C GLU A 18 9.01 -4.16 -19.34
N ALA A 19 10.03 -4.96 -19.11
CA ALA A 19 10.16 -5.70 -17.87
C ALA A 19 10.28 -4.65 -16.77
N ILE A 20 9.18 -4.44 -16.03
CA ILE A 20 9.21 -3.67 -14.79
C ILE A 20 10.09 -4.49 -13.86
N ALA A 21 11.39 -4.21 -13.86
CA ALA A 21 12.30 -4.75 -12.88
C ALA A 21 11.81 -4.31 -11.51
N ASP A 22 11.44 -5.25 -10.67
CA ASP A 22 11.07 -4.98 -9.28
C ASP A 22 12.34 -4.40 -8.63
N GLU A 23 12.35 -3.08 -8.40
CA GLU A 23 13.51 -2.37 -7.88
C GLU A 23 13.75 -2.85 -6.45
N THR A 24 14.97 -3.32 -6.17
CA THR A 24 15.33 -3.78 -4.83
C THR A 24 16.14 -2.71 -4.10
N GLY A 25 15.87 -2.57 -2.81
CA GLY A 25 16.63 -1.66 -1.95
C GLY A 25 18.10 -2.09 -1.86
N ILE A 26 19.00 -1.18 -2.19
CA ILE A 26 20.46 -1.43 -2.26
C ILE A 26 21.01 -1.96 -0.94
N LEU A 27 20.44 -1.54 0.19
CA LEU A 27 20.93 -1.86 1.54
C LEU A 27 20.32 -3.12 2.11
N THR A 28 19.05 -3.39 1.81
CA THR A 28 18.31 -4.51 2.42
C THR A 28 18.11 -5.69 1.47
N GLY A 29 18.25 -5.49 0.15
CA GLY A 29 17.90 -6.46 -0.87
C GLY A 29 16.38 -6.73 -0.95
N LEU A 30 15.56 -6.01 -0.19
CA LEU A 30 14.11 -6.17 -0.19
C LEU A 30 13.46 -5.36 -1.32
N PRO A 31 12.32 -5.81 -1.86
CA PRO A 31 11.62 -5.07 -2.90
C PRO A 31 11.30 -3.63 -2.50
N ILE A 32 11.40 -2.72 -3.44
CA ILE A 32 10.92 -1.33 -3.36
C ILE A 32 9.98 -1.11 -4.56
N PRO A 33 8.77 -0.58 -4.37
CA PRO A 33 8.16 -0.20 -3.09
C PRO A 33 7.68 -1.40 -2.26
N ARG A 34 7.71 -1.26 -0.94
CA ARG A 34 7.14 -2.24 -0.02
C ARG A 34 6.42 -1.58 1.14
N TYR A 35 5.39 -2.26 1.67
CA TYR A 35 4.62 -1.77 2.80
C TYR A 35 5.17 -2.27 4.13
N VAL A 36 5.18 -1.39 5.12
CA VAL A 36 5.53 -1.62 6.53
C VAL A 36 4.58 -0.82 7.41
N SER A 37 4.71 -0.92 8.74
CA SER A 37 3.90 -0.10 9.65
C SER A 37 4.76 0.68 10.63
N LEU A 38 4.26 1.82 11.09
CA LEU A 38 4.89 2.63 12.13
C LEU A 38 4.86 1.90 13.47
N LYS A 39 5.96 1.96 14.24
CA LYS A 39 6.16 1.14 15.44
C LYS A 39 5.71 1.82 16.74
N SER A 40 5.51 3.14 16.75
CA SER A 40 5.13 3.92 17.92
C SER A 40 4.08 4.97 17.62
N ASN A 41 3.47 5.51 18.67
CA ASN A 41 2.43 6.53 18.54
C ASN A 41 2.94 7.89 18.07
N GLU A 42 4.20 8.22 18.36
CA GLU A 42 4.81 9.47 17.91
C GLU A 42 6.04 9.17 17.06
N ILE A 43 5.99 9.54 15.79
CA ILE A 43 7.10 9.36 14.85
C ILE A 43 7.30 10.64 14.05
N LYS A 44 8.48 11.27 14.23
CA LYS A 44 8.90 12.46 13.49
C LYS A 44 9.42 12.09 12.12
N ILE A 45 8.79 12.61 11.09
CA ILE A 45 9.20 12.46 9.69
C ILE A 45 10.04 13.69 9.30
N ARG A 46 11.16 13.45 8.62
CA ARG A 46 12.14 14.47 8.28
C ARG A 46 12.22 14.71 6.79
N ILE A 47 12.67 15.91 6.40
CA ILE A 47 12.87 16.28 5.00
C ILE A 47 14.08 15.58 4.35
N GLY A 48 14.97 14.96 5.15
CA GLY A 48 16.15 14.24 4.67
C GLY A 48 16.59 13.10 5.59
N PRO A 49 17.50 12.22 5.10
CA PRO A 49 17.93 11.01 5.79
C PRO A 49 18.97 11.31 6.89
N GLY A 50 18.52 11.81 8.03
CA GLY A 50 19.41 12.09 9.17
C GLY A 50 18.76 12.93 10.26
N LYS A 51 19.25 12.79 11.50
CA LYS A 51 18.74 13.56 12.66
C LYS A 51 18.93 15.07 12.52
N LYS A 52 19.90 15.50 11.72
CA LYS A 52 20.19 16.93 11.45
C LYS A 52 19.13 17.61 10.59
N TYR A 53 18.34 16.83 9.83
CA TYR A 53 17.30 17.38 8.97
C TYR A 53 16.06 17.75 9.79
N GLN A 54 15.42 18.84 9.38
CA GLN A 54 14.21 19.35 10.01
C GLN A 54 13.07 18.33 9.94
N THR A 55 12.23 18.30 10.99
CA THR A 55 10.97 17.55 11.00
C THR A 55 9.97 18.25 10.09
N SER A 56 9.40 17.51 9.15
CA SER A 56 8.33 18.00 8.26
C SER A 56 6.95 17.84 8.91
N HIS A 57 6.72 16.70 9.53
CA HIS A 57 5.46 16.39 10.22
C HIS A 57 5.66 15.26 11.24
N VAL A 58 4.63 14.99 12.04
CA VAL A 58 4.62 13.93 13.05
C VAL A 58 3.40 13.03 12.83
N TYR A 59 3.63 11.72 12.84
CA TYR A 59 2.54 10.76 12.93
C TYR A 59 2.26 10.43 14.39
N GLU A 60 1.00 10.45 14.76
CA GLU A 60 0.51 10.13 16.12
C GLU A 60 -0.36 8.86 16.11
N CYS A 61 0.02 7.87 15.30
CA CYS A 61 -0.75 6.65 15.13
C CYS A 61 0.17 5.43 15.00
N ILE A 62 0.21 4.59 16.04
CA ILE A 62 0.91 3.31 15.98
C ILE A 62 0.26 2.39 14.94
N ASN A 63 1.06 1.56 14.30
CA ASN A 63 0.62 0.61 13.27
C ASN A 63 0.12 1.26 11.98
N TYR A 64 0.23 2.57 11.83
CA TYR A 64 -0.12 3.25 10.59
C TYR A 64 0.72 2.68 9.44
N PRO A 65 0.09 2.18 8.36
CA PRO A 65 0.83 1.63 7.23
C PRO A 65 1.48 2.75 6.42
N VAL A 66 2.68 2.46 5.93
CA VAL A 66 3.44 3.34 5.05
C VAL A 66 4.14 2.51 3.98
N LYS A 67 4.40 3.11 2.84
CA LYS A 67 5.12 2.50 1.72
C LYS A 67 6.57 3.00 1.73
N ILE A 68 7.56 2.10 1.85
CA ILE A 68 8.98 2.45 1.67
C ILE A 68 9.24 2.58 0.17
N ILE A 69 9.72 3.75 -0.23
CA ILE A 69 10.00 4.09 -1.63
C ILE A 69 11.49 4.34 -1.92
N ALA A 70 12.33 4.50 -0.89
CA ALA A 70 13.78 4.58 -1.03
C ALA A 70 14.49 4.22 0.28
N GLU A 71 15.78 3.88 0.18
CA GLU A 71 16.67 3.57 1.30
C GLU A 71 17.93 4.42 1.25
N PHE A 72 18.40 4.88 2.40
CA PHE A 72 19.67 5.54 2.57
C PHE A 72 20.22 5.26 3.98
N ASP A 73 21.32 4.55 4.09
CA ASP A 73 21.88 4.09 5.38
C ASP A 73 20.78 3.49 6.29
N ASN A 74 20.64 3.96 7.50
CA ASN A 74 19.59 3.54 8.44
C ASN A 74 18.25 4.28 8.27
N TRP A 75 18.09 5.03 7.19
CA TRP A 75 16.89 5.81 6.90
C TRP A 75 16.08 5.20 5.75
N ARG A 76 14.78 5.34 5.86
CA ARG A 76 13.81 4.90 4.84
C ARG A 76 12.99 6.10 4.41
N LYS A 77 12.91 6.36 3.11
CA LYS A 77 11.94 7.29 2.56
C LYS A 77 10.61 6.59 2.49
N ILE A 78 9.63 7.15 3.17
CA ILE A 78 8.27 6.59 3.22
C ILE A 78 7.29 7.50 2.49
N GLU A 79 6.18 6.89 2.10
CA GLU A 79 5.02 7.55 1.51
C GLU A 79 3.75 6.99 2.15
N ASP A 80 2.81 7.86 2.51
CA ASP A 80 1.53 7.46 3.07
C ASP A 80 0.41 7.38 2.02
N ILE A 81 -0.82 7.08 2.45
CA ILE A 81 -2.01 6.99 1.60
C ILE A 81 -2.35 8.33 0.90
N ASN A 82 -1.90 9.46 1.46
CA ASN A 82 -2.10 10.79 0.90
C ASN A 82 -0.91 11.26 0.04
N GLU A 83 0.02 10.31 -0.29
CA GLU A 83 1.25 10.59 -1.03
C GLU A 83 2.23 11.54 -0.30
N THR A 84 2.02 11.74 1.01
CA THR A 84 2.93 12.52 1.84
C THR A 84 4.23 11.75 2.04
N GLN A 85 5.36 12.37 1.70
CA GLN A 85 6.67 11.71 1.73
C GLN A 85 7.59 12.31 2.78
N GLY A 86 8.53 11.50 3.26
CA GLY A 86 9.63 11.94 4.10
C GLY A 86 10.47 10.78 4.64
N TRP A 87 11.46 11.12 5.46
CA TRP A 87 12.46 10.18 5.95
C TRP A 87 12.22 9.80 7.40
N VAL A 88 12.30 8.52 7.68
CA VAL A 88 12.17 7.94 9.03
C VAL A 88 13.31 6.96 9.28
N HIS A 89 13.78 6.86 10.52
CA HIS A 89 14.79 5.87 10.90
C HIS A 89 14.18 4.48 10.91
N GLN A 90 14.88 3.48 10.36
CA GLN A 90 14.37 2.10 10.20
C GLN A 90 13.90 1.45 11.52
N SER A 91 14.50 1.79 12.68
CA SER A 91 14.09 1.25 13.98
C SER A 91 12.67 1.64 14.40
N LEU A 92 12.09 2.67 13.76
CA LEU A 92 10.72 3.13 14.00
C LEU A 92 9.69 2.46 13.07
N LEU A 93 10.16 1.52 12.24
CA LEU A 93 9.32 0.74 11.34
C LEU A 93 9.20 -0.71 11.84
N SER A 94 8.07 -1.34 11.54
CA SER A 94 7.75 -2.73 11.88
C SER A 94 7.38 -3.51 10.63
N GLY A 95 7.89 -4.73 10.52
CA GLY A 95 7.47 -5.70 9.51
C GLY A 95 6.06 -6.28 9.74
N THR A 96 5.47 -6.07 10.91
CA THR A 96 4.06 -6.41 11.16
C THR A 96 3.19 -5.53 10.28
N ARG A 97 2.38 -6.16 9.43
CA ARG A 97 1.65 -5.46 8.39
C ARG A 97 0.25 -5.08 8.85
N TYR A 98 -0.03 -3.79 8.74
CA TYR A 98 -1.37 -3.24 8.86
C TYR A 98 -1.79 -2.59 7.54
N VAL A 99 -3.08 -2.40 7.39
CA VAL A 99 -3.72 -1.73 6.24
C VAL A 99 -4.73 -0.73 6.76
N ILE A 100 -5.06 0.24 5.93
CA ILE A 100 -6.17 1.16 6.15
C ILE A 100 -7.35 0.65 5.34
N VAL A 101 -8.51 0.50 5.99
CA VAL A 101 -9.77 0.23 5.28
C VAL A 101 -10.14 1.48 4.49
N THR A 102 -10.36 1.33 3.21
CA THR A 102 -10.69 2.43 2.28
C THR A 102 -11.41 1.87 1.07
N ASP A 103 -11.76 2.72 0.14
CA ASP A 103 -12.17 2.35 -1.20
C ASP A 103 -11.13 2.90 -2.19
N ASN A 104 -10.61 2.06 -3.07
CA ASN A 104 -9.69 2.51 -4.11
C ASN A 104 -10.35 3.49 -5.09
N GLU A 105 -11.67 3.38 -5.30
CA GLU A 105 -12.42 4.40 -6.05
C GLU A 105 -12.44 5.74 -5.30
N PHE A 106 -12.50 5.71 -3.97
CA PHE A 106 -12.43 6.90 -3.14
C PHE A 106 -11.08 7.62 -3.28
N LEU A 107 -9.97 6.89 -3.39
CA LEU A 107 -8.64 7.47 -3.60
C LEU A 107 -8.51 8.15 -4.96
N ILE A 108 -9.19 7.61 -5.99
CA ILE A 108 -9.17 8.15 -7.35
C ILE A 108 -10.12 9.35 -7.50
N ARG A 109 -11.20 9.38 -6.70
CA ARG A 109 -12.30 10.36 -6.81
C ARG A 109 -12.44 11.25 -5.57
N LYS A 110 -11.36 11.59 -4.92
CA LYS A 110 -11.33 12.38 -3.68
C LYS A 110 -12.22 13.63 -3.69
N ASP A 111 -12.43 14.22 -4.86
CA ASP A 111 -13.18 15.48 -5.02
C ASP A 111 -14.68 15.31 -5.28
N LEU A 112 -15.15 14.14 -5.72
CA LEU A 112 -16.52 13.98 -6.19
C LEU A 112 -17.43 13.12 -5.30
N LEU A 113 -16.88 12.18 -4.54
CA LEU A 113 -17.64 11.14 -3.84
C LEU A 113 -17.76 11.31 -2.31
N SER A 114 -17.16 12.33 -1.71
CA SER A 114 -17.30 12.60 -0.28
C SER A 114 -18.75 12.87 0.18
N LYS A 115 -19.69 12.93 -0.75
CA LYS A 115 -21.12 13.22 -0.50
C LYS A 115 -22.07 12.05 -0.76
N LEU A 116 -21.63 10.91 -1.30
CA LEU A 116 -22.57 9.93 -1.87
C LEU A 116 -22.37 8.46 -1.47
N SER A 117 -21.32 8.06 -0.74
CA SER A 117 -21.17 6.68 -0.31
C SER A 117 -21.14 6.53 1.19
N ASP A 118 -21.79 5.49 1.69
CA ASP A 118 -21.53 4.94 3.02
C ASP A 118 -20.01 4.72 3.13
N ASN A 119 -19.28 5.57 3.86
CA ASN A 119 -17.82 5.49 4.09
C ASN A 119 -17.43 4.21 4.86
N GLN A 120 -17.87 3.06 4.39
CA GLN A 120 -17.79 1.79 5.08
C GLN A 120 -17.50 0.64 4.12
N SER A 121 -16.82 -0.36 4.62
CA SER A 121 -16.54 -1.61 3.93
C SER A 121 -17.05 -2.81 4.72
N LEU A 122 -17.28 -3.93 4.04
CA LEU A 122 -17.73 -5.17 4.65
C LEU A 122 -16.56 -6.13 4.89
N ILE A 123 -16.58 -6.78 6.05
CA ILE A 123 -15.71 -7.91 6.37
C ILE A 123 -16.54 -9.19 6.29
N PHE A 124 -16.06 -10.17 5.55
CA PHE A 124 -16.77 -11.41 5.25
C PHE A 124 -16.21 -12.60 6.04
N LYS A 125 -17.02 -13.63 6.23
CA LYS A 125 -16.62 -14.88 6.89
C LYS A 125 -15.63 -15.69 6.03
N ALA A 126 -15.80 -15.68 4.70
CA ALA A 126 -14.95 -16.33 3.71
C ALA A 126 -14.54 -15.36 2.60
N PRO A 127 -13.49 -15.66 1.78
CA PRO A 127 -13.05 -14.82 0.67
C PRO A 127 -13.99 -14.92 -0.55
N ASP A 128 -15.25 -14.61 -0.34
CA ASP A 128 -16.33 -14.68 -1.32
C ASP A 128 -17.38 -13.61 -1.00
N GLU A 129 -17.84 -12.88 -2.01
CA GLU A 129 -18.89 -11.84 -1.88
C GLU A 129 -20.25 -12.39 -1.47
N ASN A 130 -20.52 -13.65 -1.78
CA ASN A 130 -21.74 -14.34 -1.36
C ASN A 130 -21.65 -14.85 0.08
N SER A 131 -20.48 -14.77 0.70
CA SER A 131 -20.31 -15.12 2.11
C SER A 131 -21.01 -14.12 3.02
N PRO A 132 -21.59 -14.55 4.15
CA PRO A 132 -22.20 -13.63 5.09
C PRO A 132 -21.19 -12.58 5.58
N PRO A 133 -21.55 -11.28 5.57
CA PRO A 133 -20.76 -10.26 6.22
C PRO A 133 -20.84 -10.44 7.74
N ILE A 134 -19.70 -10.24 8.43
CA ILE A 134 -19.59 -10.38 9.89
C ILE A 134 -19.37 -9.05 10.58
N LEU A 135 -18.92 -8.03 9.84
CA LEU A 135 -18.63 -6.71 10.38
C LEU A 135 -18.75 -5.66 9.26
N LYS A 136 -19.29 -4.52 9.57
CA LYS A 136 -19.25 -3.29 8.77
C LYS A 136 -18.25 -2.32 9.40
N VAL A 137 -17.31 -1.81 8.61
CA VAL A 137 -16.14 -1.05 9.10
C VAL A 137 -16.04 0.27 8.36
N GLU A 138 -15.84 1.34 9.10
CA GLU A 138 -15.63 2.67 8.53
C GLU A 138 -14.27 2.79 7.84
N PHE A 139 -14.18 3.67 6.85
CA PHE A 139 -12.92 4.02 6.22
C PHE A 139 -11.98 4.69 7.22
N GLY A 140 -10.67 4.46 7.06
CA GLY A 140 -9.65 4.94 7.99
C GLY A 140 -9.33 3.98 9.13
N VAL A 141 -10.14 2.95 9.36
CA VAL A 141 -9.86 1.94 10.39
C VAL A 141 -8.64 1.12 10.01
N LEU A 142 -7.74 0.91 10.97
CA LEU A 142 -6.57 0.05 10.81
C LEU A 142 -6.92 -1.42 11.04
N ALA A 143 -6.51 -2.27 10.11
CA ALA A 143 -6.66 -3.70 10.20
C ALA A 143 -5.29 -4.39 10.12
N LYS A 144 -5.04 -5.37 11.01
CA LYS A 144 -3.83 -6.20 10.96
C LYS A 144 -3.99 -7.30 9.93
N ILE A 145 -3.04 -7.42 9.00
CA ILE A 145 -3.03 -8.52 8.03
C ILE A 145 -2.59 -9.82 8.70
N MET A 146 -3.33 -10.88 8.43
CA MET A 146 -2.94 -12.26 8.73
C MET A 146 -2.33 -12.94 7.50
N LYS A 147 -3.05 -12.90 6.36
CA LYS A 147 -2.60 -13.39 5.04
C LYS A 147 -3.38 -12.69 3.94
N CYS A 148 -2.82 -12.67 2.73
CA CYS A 148 -3.52 -12.25 1.53
C CYS A 148 -3.47 -13.36 0.48
N GLU A 149 -4.54 -13.47 -0.28
CA GLU A 149 -4.73 -14.27 -1.48
C GLU A 149 -4.83 -13.33 -2.69
N GLU A 150 -5.22 -13.83 -3.84
CA GLU A 150 -5.24 -13.05 -5.08
C GLU A 150 -6.04 -11.73 -4.95
N PHE A 151 -7.30 -11.80 -4.52
CA PHE A 151 -8.21 -10.64 -4.43
C PHE A 151 -8.62 -10.28 -2.99
N TRP A 152 -8.24 -11.09 -2.01
CA TRP A 152 -8.71 -11.01 -0.64
C TRP A 152 -7.58 -11.00 0.37
N CYS A 153 -7.75 -10.27 1.47
CA CYS A 153 -6.89 -10.38 2.64
C CYS A 153 -7.70 -10.79 3.86
N LYS A 154 -7.18 -11.76 4.62
CA LYS A 154 -7.68 -12.06 5.96
C LYS A 154 -7.08 -11.08 6.94
N VAL A 155 -7.92 -10.39 7.69
CA VAL A 155 -7.52 -9.32 8.60
C VAL A 155 -8.09 -9.54 9.99
N ILE A 156 -7.47 -8.84 10.97
CA ILE A 156 -7.99 -8.69 12.32
C ILE A 156 -8.28 -7.20 12.54
N ILE A 157 -9.50 -6.90 12.98
CA ILE A 157 -9.93 -5.58 13.43
C ILE A 157 -10.49 -5.75 14.83
N GLN A 158 -9.82 -5.16 15.83
CA GLN A 158 -10.10 -5.42 17.23
C GLN A 158 -10.09 -6.94 17.54
N ASN A 159 -11.25 -7.54 17.87
CA ASN A 159 -11.42 -8.97 18.15
C ASN A 159 -12.02 -9.77 16.98
N TYR A 160 -12.37 -9.11 15.89
CA TYR A 160 -13.00 -9.75 14.73
C TYR A 160 -11.95 -10.19 13.73
N LYS A 161 -12.11 -11.41 13.21
CA LYS A 161 -11.27 -11.99 12.13
C LYS A 161 -12.16 -12.26 10.93
N GLY A 162 -11.79 -11.74 9.78
CA GLY A 162 -12.54 -11.95 8.54
C GLY A 162 -11.77 -11.56 7.31
N TRP A 163 -12.45 -11.57 6.19
CA TRP A 163 -11.90 -11.32 4.88
C TRP A 163 -12.40 -9.99 4.32
N ILE A 164 -11.50 -9.24 3.73
CA ILE A 164 -11.76 -7.98 3.04
C ILE A 164 -11.13 -8.04 1.65
N ARG A 165 -11.78 -7.40 0.67
CA ARG A 165 -11.19 -7.28 -0.67
C ARG A 165 -9.95 -6.40 -0.64
N LYS A 166 -8.94 -6.75 -1.44
CA LYS A 166 -7.75 -5.89 -1.61
C LYS A 166 -8.12 -4.50 -2.16
N ALA A 167 -9.16 -4.42 -2.99
CA ALA A 167 -9.67 -3.14 -3.49
C ALA A 167 -10.16 -2.20 -2.39
N ASN A 168 -10.53 -2.73 -1.22
CA ASN A 168 -11.08 -1.95 -0.11
C ASN A 168 -10.04 -1.70 1.00
N ILE A 169 -8.77 -1.86 0.72
CA ILE A 169 -7.68 -1.60 1.67
C ILE A 169 -6.47 -0.96 0.97
N TRP A 170 -5.80 -0.08 1.68
CA TRP A 170 -4.49 0.43 1.31
C TRP A 170 -3.40 -0.14 2.23
N GLY A 171 -2.25 -0.51 1.68
CA GLY A 171 -1.13 -1.09 2.42
C GLY A 171 -0.73 -2.50 1.95
N VAL A 172 -1.26 -2.96 0.81
CA VAL A 172 -0.91 -4.22 0.12
C VAL A 172 -0.53 -3.98 -1.33
N LYS A 173 0.22 -4.94 -1.92
CA LYS A 173 0.41 -5.07 -3.38
C LYS A 173 -0.70 -5.93 -3.97
#